data_400ac06b99674bc28535be1daf46d31d
#
_entry.id   400ac06b99674bc28535be1daf46d31d
#
_cell.length_a   1.000
_cell.length_b   1.000
_cell.length_c   1.000
_cell.angle_alpha   90.00
_cell.angle_beta   90.00
_cell.angle_gamma   90.00
#
_symmetry.space_group_name_H-M   'P 1'
#
loop_
_entity.id
_entity.type
_entity.pdbx_description
1 polymer ?
#
loop_
_entity_poly.entity_id
_entity_poly.type
_entity_poly.pdbx_seq_one_letter_code
_entity_poly.pdbx_strand_id
1 'polypeptide(L)' 'MCLILLSYRPGTARPLVVAANRDEFHARATQAAGFWPEHPDLVAGKDLLAGGTWLGCTRTGRFAALTNLSLIHI' A
#
# COMPACT_ATOMS: atom_id res chain seq x y z
N MET A 1 4.66 8.29 11.76
CA MET A 1 5.56 8.36 10.58
C MET A 1 5.33 7.14 9.70
N CYS A 2 5.15 7.34 8.41
CA CYS A 2 5.08 6.24 7.46
C CYS A 2 6.48 5.92 6.94
N LEU A 3 6.81 4.64 6.87
CA LEU A 3 8.09 4.16 6.38
C LEU A 3 7.85 3.03 5.40
N ILE A 4 8.55 3.08 4.26
CA ILE A 4 8.51 2.02 3.25
C ILE A 4 9.94 1.57 2.99
N LEU A 5 10.17 0.28 3.16
CA LEU A 5 11.43 -0.37 2.83
C LEU A 5 11.24 -1.30 1.65
N LEU A 6 12.13 -1.19 0.68
CA LEU A 6 12.06 -1.98 -0.55
C LEU A 6 13.33 -2.77 -0.72
N SER A 7 13.21 -4.03 -1.14
CA SER A 7 14.30 -4.83 -1.68
C SER A 7 13.94 -5.23 -3.09
N TYR A 8 14.74 -4.80 -4.07
CA TYR A 8 14.53 -5.12 -5.47
C TYR A 8 15.71 -5.93 -5.98
N ARG A 9 15.46 -7.22 -6.26
CA ARG A 9 16.48 -8.17 -6.69
C ARG A 9 15.92 -9.01 -7.85
N PRO A 10 15.87 -8.43 -9.06
CA PRO A 10 15.34 -9.14 -10.22
C PRO A 10 16.18 -10.41 -10.52
N GLY A 11 15.51 -11.44 -11.04
CA GLY A 11 16.16 -12.71 -11.33
C GLY A 11 16.28 -13.64 -10.12
N THR A 12 15.81 -13.25 -8.95
CA THR A 12 15.77 -14.11 -7.75
C THR A 12 14.37 -14.64 -7.50
N ALA A 13 14.25 -15.56 -6.55
CA ALA A 13 12.94 -16.12 -6.15
C ALA A 13 12.00 -15.07 -5.56
N ARG A 14 12.56 -13.98 -5.02
CA ARG A 14 11.80 -12.87 -4.43
C ARG A 14 12.31 -11.56 -5.01
N PRO A 15 11.91 -11.23 -6.24
CA PRO A 15 12.45 -10.06 -6.93
C PRO A 15 12.07 -8.73 -6.26
N LEU A 16 10.93 -8.69 -5.58
CA LEU A 16 10.48 -7.51 -4.85
C LEU A 16 9.97 -7.92 -3.48
N VAL A 17 10.56 -7.33 -2.44
CA VAL A 17 10.08 -7.47 -1.07
C VAL A 17 9.82 -6.06 -0.54
N VAL A 18 8.65 -5.85 0.03
CA VAL A 18 8.24 -4.56 0.59
C VAL A 18 7.84 -4.76 2.04
N ALA A 19 8.38 -3.92 2.91
CA ALA A 19 7.93 -3.83 4.29
C ALA A 19 7.57 -2.37 4.56
N ALA A 20 6.39 -2.15 5.08
CA ALA A 20 5.89 -0.79 5.29
C ALA A 20 5.05 -0.72 6.56
N ASN A 21 5.04 0.45 7.16
CA ASN A 21 4.07 0.77 8.19
C ASN A 21 3.26 1.98 7.77
N ARG A 22 2.12 2.14 8.40
CA ARG A 22 1.20 3.24 8.14
C ARG A 22 0.82 3.87 9.46
N ASP A 23 1.02 5.18 9.54
CA ASP A 23 0.61 5.99 10.68
C ASP A 23 -0.77 6.58 10.40
N GLU A 24 -1.77 6.15 11.15
CA GLU A 24 -3.14 6.61 10.96
C GLU A 24 -3.90 6.49 12.27
N PHE A 25 -4.99 7.25 12.40
CA PHE A 25 -5.87 7.13 13.56
C PHE A 25 -6.54 5.75 13.57
N HIS A 26 -6.65 5.16 14.76
CA HIS A 26 -7.32 3.85 14.92
C HIS A 26 -8.77 3.87 14.46
N ALA A 27 -9.44 5.02 14.57
CA ALA A 27 -10.82 5.16 14.15
C ALA A 27 -11.00 5.21 12.63
N ARG A 28 -9.91 5.36 11.85
CA ARG A 28 -10.02 5.39 10.41
C ARG A 28 -10.27 3.99 9.86
N ALA A 29 -11.47 3.81 9.30
CA ALA A 29 -11.90 2.51 8.81
C ALA A 29 -11.07 2.10 7.58
N THR A 30 -10.52 0.88 7.62
CA THR A 30 -9.78 0.31 6.52
C THR A 30 -10.21 -1.12 6.28
N GLN A 31 -10.04 -1.59 5.05
CA GLN A 31 -10.26 -2.96 4.66
C GLN A 31 -8.92 -3.64 4.44
N ALA A 32 -8.78 -4.86 4.95
CA ALA A 32 -7.57 -5.66 4.79
C ALA A 32 -7.22 -5.88 3.31
N ALA A 33 -5.95 -6.08 3.02
CA ALA A 33 -5.48 -6.29 1.65
C ALA A 33 -6.18 -7.47 1.00
N GLY A 34 -6.60 -7.27 -0.23
CA GLY A 34 -7.26 -8.28 -1.04
C GLY A 34 -7.49 -7.73 -2.44
N PHE A 35 -8.03 -8.56 -3.31
CA PHE A 35 -8.39 -8.11 -4.65
C PHE A 35 -9.67 -7.27 -4.60
N TRP A 36 -9.71 -6.23 -5.43
CA TRP A 36 -10.85 -5.32 -5.49
C TRP A 36 -11.83 -5.79 -6.57
N PRO A 37 -13.13 -5.87 -6.27
CA PRO A 37 -14.12 -6.27 -7.29
C PRO A 37 -14.13 -5.37 -8.50
N GLU A 38 -13.98 -4.06 -8.32
CA GLU A 38 -13.98 -3.07 -9.39
C GLU A 38 -12.67 -3.01 -10.17
N HIS A 39 -11.59 -3.60 -9.62
CA HIS A 39 -10.26 -3.66 -10.24
C HIS A 39 -9.66 -5.04 -9.95
N PRO A 40 -10.06 -6.08 -10.69
CA PRO A 40 -9.74 -7.46 -10.32
C PRO A 40 -8.24 -7.81 -10.36
N ASP A 41 -7.41 -7.01 -11.02
CA ASP A 41 -5.96 -7.21 -11.02
C ASP A 41 -5.25 -6.52 -9.88
N LEU A 42 -5.93 -5.66 -9.13
CA LEU A 42 -5.34 -4.91 -8.03
C LEU A 42 -5.48 -5.68 -6.72
N VAL A 43 -4.36 -5.85 -6.02
CA VAL A 43 -4.35 -6.29 -4.63
C VAL A 43 -3.84 -5.15 -3.75
N ALA A 44 -4.66 -4.75 -2.79
CA ALA A 44 -4.36 -3.62 -1.91
C ALA A 44 -5.31 -3.59 -0.73
N GLY A 45 -4.89 -2.97 0.37
CA GLY A 45 -5.82 -2.54 1.39
C GLY A 45 -6.68 -1.40 0.87
N LYS A 46 -7.78 -1.12 1.52
CA LYS A 46 -8.69 -0.05 1.11
C LYS A 46 -8.95 0.90 2.25
N ASP A 47 -8.82 2.19 1.96
CA ASP A 47 -9.23 3.24 2.86
C ASP A 47 -10.74 3.44 2.69
N LEU A 48 -11.52 2.99 3.67
CA LEU A 48 -12.98 3.05 3.57
C LEU A 48 -13.53 4.45 3.74
N LEU A 49 -12.73 5.37 4.27
CA LEU A 49 -13.15 6.77 4.40
C LEU A 49 -13.01 7.51 3.07
N ALA A 50 -11.85 7.40 2.42
CA ALA A 50 -11.56 8.13 1.19
C ALA A 50 -11.78 7.31 -0.08
N GLY A 51 -11.86 5.99 0.02
CA GLY A 51 -12.13 5.10 -1.10
C GLY A 51 -10.90 4.64 -1.87
N GLY A 52 -9.71 5.10 -1.50
CA GLY A 52 -8.46 4.75 -2.17
C GLY A 52 -7.61 3.77 -1.37
N THR A 53 -6.32 3.76 -1.69
CA THR A 53 -5.33 2.95 -1.01
C THR A 53 -4.03 3.73 -0.82
N TRP A 54 -3.13 3.18 -0.03
CA TRP A 54 -1.81 3.75 0.23
C TRP A 54 -0.67 2.89 -0.32
N LEU A 55 -0.96 1.64 -0.66
CA LEU A 55 0.01 0.70 -1.21
C LEU A 55 -0.73 -0.40 -1.92
N GLY A 56 -0.28 -0.75 -3.11
CA GLY A 56 -0.88 -1.83 -3.86
C GLY A 56 0.02 -2.36 -4.95
N CYS A 57 -0.31 -3.53 -5.42
CA CYS A 57 0.35 -4.11 -6.58
C CYS A 57 -0.68 -4.79 -7.48
N THR A 58 -0.28 -5.03 -8.72
CA THR A 58 -1.14 -5.66 -9.71
C THR A 58 -0.58 -7.00 -10.15
N ARG A 59 -1.45 -7.85 -10.68
CA ARG A 59 -1.04 -9.14 -11.26
C ARG A 59 -0.05 -8.95 -12.42
N THR A 60 -0.08 -7.80 -13.07
CA THR A 60 0.80 -7.49 -14.19
C THR A 60 2.17 -6.96 -13.77
N GLY A 61 2.45 -6.89 -12.48
CA GLY A 61 3.77 -6.53 -11.97
C GLY A 61 3.97 -5.05 -11.72
N ARG A 62 2.90 -4.27 -11.53
CA ARG A 62 2.99 -2.86 -11.13
C ARG A 62 2.89 -2.74 -9.63
N PHE A 63 3.67 -1.84 -9.07
CA PHE A 63 3.66 -1.53 -7.65
C PHE A 63 3.64 -0.02 -7.46
N ALA A 64 2.85 0.44 -6.52
CA ALA A 64 2.80 1.85 -6.15
C ALA A 64 2.53 1.99 -4.65
N ALA A 65 3.13 2.99 -4.05
CA ALA A 65 2.92 3.30 -2.65
C ALA A 65 3.12 4.78 -2.41
N LEU A 66 2.52 5.28 -1.36
CA LEU A 66 2.71 6.66 -0.93
C LEU A 66 2.81 6.73 0.59
N THR A 67 3.43 7.79 1.07
CA THR A 67 3.45 8.13 2.48
C THR A 67 2.69 9.43 2.68
N ASN A 68 2.05 9.57 3.83
CA ASN A 68 1.35 10.80 4.16
C ASN A 68 2.31 11.82 4.75
N LEU A 69 2.16 13.06 4.32
CA LEU A 69 2.82 14.20 4.95
C LEU A 69 1.88 14.77 6.01
N SER A 70 2.38 14.87 7.23
CA SER A 70 1.61 15.48 8.30
C SER A 70 1.69 17.01 8.20
N LEU A 71 0.55 17.66 7.99
CA LEU A 71 0.49 19.11 7.94
C LEU A 71 0.70 19.77 9.31
N ILE A 72 0.53 19.01 10.37
CA ILE A 72 0.71 19.52 11.74
C ILE A 72 2.17 19.88 12.02
N HIS A 73 3.10 19.24 11.33
CA HIS A 73 4.54 19.40 11.56
C HIS A 73 5.23 20.28 10.53
N ILE A 74 4.47 20.96 9.73
CA ILE A 74 5.01 21.88 8.71
C ILE A 74 5.03 23.35 9.22
#